data_522cb55b82dfc5702985cdbaf14768c5
#
_entry.id   522cb55b82dfc5702985cdbaf14768c5
#
_cell.length_a   1.000
_cell.length_b   1.000
_cell.length_c   1.000
_cell.angle_alpha   90.00
_cell.angle_beta   90.00
_cell.angle_gamma   90.00
#
_symmetry.space_group_name_H-M   'P 1'
#
loop_
_entity.id
_entity.type
_entity.pdbx_description
1 polymer ?
#
loop_
_entity_poly.entity_id
_entity_poly.type
_entity_poly.pdbx_seq_one_letter_code
_entity_poly.pdbx_strand_id
1 'polypeptide(L)'
;MTAGAIGETTTGGVPGQATGRPLVFEPRLLTDMFETTVRRHGSRPAIDFMGRITHYDELGAMVDKAAAGLQALGVKKGTRVALCLPNIIYYPVLYFATLKAGGIVVNVNPLYVERELCHLLEDSGAEIIATCDIPDIYGRVSHVAEKLGLRHVISCPVAGALPTVKGLAYRLLKRSMIAAPGPSPRHLTFAQMMKRGGTLAPVSAKPDDVAVLQYTGGTTGSPKAAMLSHANLVANADAMVIHTGGEEMIGEERILGVLPLFHVFALTTVLSFAIRVGAEMILLPRFELDQVLKTIARSKPTYFPAVPTIYNAIAGVAEARKVDLSAIKACISGGAPLPAEVRIAFETTTGGKLVEGYGLSEASPIITCNPIIGENKGGSAGLPFPGTAIEIRDRDNPDRLMPPGEVGEICARGPQVMSGYWNKPSESEQVFIHGALRTGDVGYLDEDGYLFIVDRIKDVILCGGYNVYPRMIEEALYEHPAVAEAVVIGIPDAYRGQSPKAFVKLAADHHATPEELRAFLQDKVSKIELPREVEIRESLPKTLIGKLSKKELVEEELAKAAAAAVRPVGE
;
A
#
# COMPACT_ATOMS: atom_id res chain seq x y z
N MET A 1 -31.31 23.43 0.93
CA MET A 1 -32.23 23.15 2.05
C MET A 1 -31.42 22.35 3.07
N THR A 2 -31.29 22.98 4.25
CA THR A 2 -30.87 22.49 5.56
C THR A 2 -29.76 21.43 5.65
N ALA A 3 -28.57 21.92 6.03
CA ALA A 3 -27.51 21.13 6.61
C ALA A 3 -28.02 20.48 7.92
N GLY A 4 -27.98 19.14 7.97
CA GLY A 4 -28.24 18.39 9.19
C GLY A 4 -27.10 18.59 10.19
N ALA A 5 -27.44 19.05 11.36
CA ALA A 5 -26.54 19.26 12.48
C ALA A 5 -25.89 17.93 12.91
N ILE A 6 -24.56 17.92 12.98
CA ILE A 6 -23.76 16.83 13.55
C ILE A 6 -23.95 16.91 15.07
N GLY A 7 -24.66 15.93 15.65
CA GLY A 7 -24.89 15.83 17.09
C GLY A 7 -23.59 15.51 17.84
N GLU A 8 -23.20 16.41 18.75
CA GLU A 8 -22.14 16.18 19.72
C GLU A 8 -22.65 15.26 20.84
N THR A 9 -22.15 14.02 20.90
CA THR A 9 -22.30 13.18 22.08
C THR A 9 -21.01 13.25 22.91
N THR A 10 -21.04 13.97 24.01
CA THR A 10 -19.99 13.97 25.02
C THR A 10 -20.05 12.66 25.81
N THR A 11 -19.12 11.75 25.55
CA THR A 11 -18.86 10.59 26.42
C THR A 11 -17.64 10.89 27.28
N GLY A 12 -17.78 10.73 28.60
CA GLY A 12 -16.72 10.94 29.58
C GLY A 12 -15.53 10.02 29.29
N GLY A 13 -14.36 10.63 29.04
CA GLY A 13 -13.14 9.93 28.70
C GLY A 13 -12.57 9.16 29.88
N VAL A 14 -12.20 7.91 29.64
CA VAL A 14 -11.34 7.12 30.54
C VAL A 14 -9.91 7.67 30.39
N PRO A 15 -9.16 7.93 31.49
CA PRO A 15 -7.77 8.38 31.40
C PRO A 15 -6.93 7.36 30.63
N GLY A 16 -6.27 7.80 29.54
CA GLY A 16 -5.43 6.95 28.68
C GLY A 16 -5.95 6.67 27.27
N GLN A 17 -7.16 7.10 26.92
CA GLN A 17 -7.66 7.02 25.53
C GLN A 17 -7.28 8.30 24.77
N ALA A 18 -6.56 8.14 23.67
CA ALA A 18 -6.41 9.22 22.69
C ALA A 18 -7.80 9.63 22.22
N THR A 19 -8.19 10.88 22.48
CA THR A 19 -9.49 11.43 22.13
C THR A 19 -9.55 11.76 20.64
N GLY A 20 -9.56 10.72 19.79
CA GLY A 20 -10.05 10.88 18.43
C GLY A 20 -11.55 11.17 18.54
N ARG A 21 -12.01 12.33 18.01
CA ARG A 21 -13.46 12.59 17.92
C ARG A 21 -14.10 11.41 17.21
N PRO A 22 -15.15 10.78 17.77
CA PRO A 22 -15.89 9.74 17.07
C PRO A 22 -16.60 10.40 15.88
N LEU A 23 -15.98 10.30 14.71
CA LEU A 23 -16.61 10.67 13.46
C LEU A 23 -17.41 9.46 12.99
N VAL A 24 -18.70 9.66 12.80
CA VAL A 24 -19.57 8.63 12.22
C VAL A 24 -19.58 8.85 10.71
N PHE A 25 -18.97 7.92 9.97
CA PHE A 25 -19.07 7.89 8.51
C PHE A 25 -20.36 7.18 8.11
N GLU A 26 -21.10 7.75 7.18
CA GLU A 26 -22.30 7.09 6.63
C GLU A 26 -21.87 5.93 5.73
N PRO A 27 -22.25 4.67 6.06
CA PRO A 27 -21.90 3.51 5.24
C PRO A 27 -22.56 3.62 3.86
N ARG A 28 -21.76 3.51 2.79
CA ARG A 28 -22.24 3.56 1.41
C ARG A 28 -21.41 2.67 0.49
N LEU A 29 -21.91 2.45 -0.72
CA LEU A 29 -21.20 1.65 -1.71
C LEU A 29 -20.09 2.47 -2.38
N LEU A 30 -18.97 1.82 -2.71
CA LEU A 30 -17.92 2.39 -3.57
C LEU A 30 -18.48 2.79 -4.94
N THR A 31 -19.44 2.02 -5.45
CA THR A 31 -20.13 2.30 -6.72
C THR A 31 -20.96 3.58 -6.64
N ASP A 32 -21.65 3.85 -5.52
CA ASP A 32 -22.43 5.08 -5.32
C ASP A 32 -21.51 6.31 -5.24
N MET A 33 -20.35 6.15 -4.55
CA MET A 33 -19.32 7.18 -4.52
C MET A 33 -18.81 7.49 -5.92
N PHE A 34 -18.47 6.46 -6.70
CA PHE A 34 -18.01 6.58 -8.09
C PHE A 34 -19.06 7.27 -8.99
N GLU A 35 -20.30 6.79 -8.97
CA GLU A 35 -21.39 7.35 -9.78
C GLU A 35 -21.70 8.81 -9.41
N THR A 36 -21.62 9.14 -8.12
CA THR A 36 -21.81 10.51 -7.67
C THR A 36 -20.75 11.43 -8.24
N THR A 37 -19.51 10.98 -8.27
CA THR A 37 -18.38 11.72 -8.84
C THR A 37 -18.51 11.87 -10.36
N VAL A 38 -18.86 10.79 -11.08
CA VAL A 38 -19.12 10.84 -12.53
C VAL A 38 -20.22 11.87 -12.85
N ARG A 39 -21.33 11.87 -12.08
CA ARG A 39 -22.41 12.86 -12.29
C ARG A 39 -21.98 14.29 -12.01
N ARG A 40 -21.15 14.52 -10.98
CA ARG A 40 -20.73 15.87 -10.56
C ARG A 40 -19.61 16.44 -11.41
N HIS A 41 -18.72 15.59 -11.88
CA HIS A 41 -17.44 15.99 -12.49
C HIS A 41 -17.21 15.39 -13.89
N GLY A 42 -18.27 14.99 -14.60
CA GLY A 42 -18.20 14.26 -15.87
C GLY A 42 -17.21 14.81 -16.90
N SER A 43 -17.21 16.12 -17.10
CA SER A 43 -16.32 16.81 -18.06
C SER A 43 -14.87 17.02 -17.57
N ARG A 44 -14.55 16.67 -16.31
CA ARG A 44 -13.20 16.83 -15.77
C ARG A 44 -12.30 15.64 -16.11
N PRO A 45 -10.98 15.84 -16.22
CA PRO A 45 -10.02 14.75 -16.31
C PRO A 45 -10.13 13.82 -15.10
N ALA A 46 -10.26 12.53 -15.35
CA ALA A 46 -10.25 11.49 -14.33
C ALA A 46 -8.91 10.76 -14.30
N ILE A 47 -8.34 10.48 -15.49
CA ILE A 47 -7.09 9.72 -15.62
C ILE A 47 -6.21 10.37 -16.70
N ASP A 48 -4.96 10.69 -16.36
CA ASP A 48 -3.85 10.89 -17.30
C ASP A 48 -2.96 9.65 -17.30
N PHE A 49 -3.02 8.83 -18.33
CA PHE A 49 -2.08 7.73 -18.52
C PHE A 49 -1.07 8.07 -19.62
N MET A 50 0.13 8.45 -19.21
CA MET A 50 1.25 8.77 -20.12
C MET A 50 0.92 9.80 -21.21
N GLY A 51 -0.01 10.72 -20.92
CA GLY A 51 -0.49 11.78 -21.81
C GLY A 51 -1.82 11.45 -22.51
N ARG A 52 -2.45 10.31 -22.26
CA ARG A 52 -3.83 10.05 -22.65
C ARG A 52 -4.76 10.46 -21.50
N ILE A 53 -5.54 11.50 -21.75
CA ILE A 53 -6.55 11.96 -20.82
C ILE A 53 -7.85 11.19 -21.05
N THR A 54 -8.48 10.74 -19.98
CA THR A 54 -9.82 10.15 -19.95
C THR A 54 -10.66 10.96 -18.97
N HIS A 55 -11.81 11.45 -19.37
CA HIS A 55 -12.69 12.24 -18.52
C HIS A 55 -13.60 11.31 -17.69
N TYR A 56 -14.23 11.86 -16.64
CA TYR A 56 -15.07 11.07 -15.74
C TYR A 56 -16.31 10.48 -16.43
N ASP A 57 -16.91 11.17 -17.38
CA ASP A 57 -18.03 10.65 -18.19
C ASP A 57 -17.59 9.48 -19.07
N GLU A 58 -16.43 9.58 -19.73
CA GLU A 58 -15.84 8.48 -20.50
C GLU A 58 -15.51 7.28 -19.60
N LEU A 59 -14.92 7.54 -18.43
CA LEU A 59 -14.61 6.51 -17.44
C LEU A 59 -15.89 5.82 -16.97
N GLY A 60 -16.94 6.58 -16.65
CA GLY A 60 -18.25 6.05 -16.27
C GLY A 60 -18.85 5.14 -17.33
N ALA A 61 -18.87 5.60 -18.59
CA ALA A 61 -19.37 4.81 -19.72
C ALA A 61 -18.55 3.52 -19.95
N MET A 62 -17.22 3.59 -19.77
CA MET A 62 -16.36 2.40 -19.86
C MET A 62 -16.66 1.41 -18.73
N VAL A 63 -16.87 1.88 -17.51
CA VAL A 63 -17.21 1.06 -16.34
C VAL A 63 -18.55 0.38 -16.55
N ASP A 64 -19.59 1.10 -16.98
CA ASP A 64 -20.91 0.53 -17.21
C ASP A 64 -20.89 -0.57 -18.27
N LYS A 65 -20.23 -0.31 -19.37
CA LYS A 65 -20.08 -1.28 -20.46
C LYS A 65 -19.26 -2.49 -20.05
N ALA A 66 -18.20 -2.29 -19.25
CA ALA A 66 -17.40 -3.38 -18.73
C ALA A 66 -18.18 -4.22 -17.70
N ALA A 67 -18.98 -3.58 -16.83
CA ALA A 67 -19.85 -4.27 -15.88
C ALA A 67 -20.88 -5.15 -16.58
N ALA A 68 -21.55 -4.64 -17.62
CA ALA A 68 -22.47 -5.43 -18.46
C ALA A 68 -21.73 -6.59 -19.15
N GLY A 69 -20.50 -6.35 -19.63
CA GLY A 69 -19.65 -7.40 -20.20
C GLY A 69 -19.30 -8.49 -19.18
N LEU A 70 -18.95 -8.13 -17.96
CA LEU A 70 -18.68 -9.07 -16.87
C LEU A 70 -19.93 -9.86 -16.47
N GLN A 71 -21.10 -9.23 -16.40
CA GLN A 71 -22.38 -9.95 -16.18
C GLN A 71 -22.67 -10.95 -17.28
N ALA A 72 -22.42 -10.62 -18.55
CA ALA A 72 -22.55 -11.53 -19.67
C ALA A 72 -21.56 -12.72 -19.59
N LEU A 73 -20.45 -12.57 -18.87
CA LEU A 73 -19.53 -13.67 -18.53
C LEU A 73 -19.92 -14.42 -17.24
N GLY A 74 -21.08 -14.11 -16.67
CA GLY A 74 -21.64 -14.78 -15.50
C GLY A 74 -21.16 -14.20 -14.15
N VAL A 75 -20.61 -12.99 -14.13
CA VAL A 75 -20.36 -12.27 -12.86
C VAL A 75 -21.68 -11.89 -12.23
N LYS A 76 -21.83 -12.22 -10.97
CA LYS A 76 -22.98 -11.92 -10.12
C LYS A 76 -22.51 -11.63 -8.71
N LYS A 77 -23.43 -11.32 -7.78
CA LYS A 77 -23.09 -11.06 -6.38
C LYS A 77 -22.21 -12.17 -5.79
N GLY A 78 -21.05 -11.77 -5.29
CA GLY A 78 -20.07 -12.65 -4.67
C GLY A 78 -19.12 -13.39 -5.63
N THR A 79 -19.22 -13.22 -6.95
CA THR A 79 -18.23 -13.75 -7.90
C THR A 79 -16.89 -13.05 -7.74
N ARG A 80 -15.78 -13.79 -7.56
CA ARG A 80 -14.43 -13.23 -7.43
C ARG A 80 -13.80 -13.03 -8.79
N VAL A 81 -13.36 -11.78 -9.05
CA VAL A 81 -12.68 -11.36 -10.28
C VAL A 81 -11.28 -10.88 -9.91
N ALA A 82 -10.25 -11.58 -10.34
CA ALA A 82 -8.86 -11.24 -10.08
C ALA A 82 -8.37 -10.17 -11.05
N LEU A 83 -7.72 -9.12 -10.52
CA LEU A 83 -7.12 -8.05 -11.30
C LEU A 83 -5.60 -8.12 -11.17
N CYS A 84 -4.94 -8.72 -12.17
CA CYS A 84 -3.49 -8.85 -12.29
C CYS A 84 -2.96 -7.81 -13.29
N LEU A 85 -3.08 -6.53 -12.92
CA LEU A 85 -2.84 -5.38 -13.79
C LEU A 85 -1.88 -4.37 -13.15
N PRO A 86 -0.94 -3.79 -13.91
CA PRO A 86 -0.22 -2.60 -13.47
C PRO A 86 -1.14 -1.37 -13.47
N ASN A 87 -0.59 -0.20 -13.10
CA ASN A 87 -1.32 1.08 -13.12
C ASN A 87 -1.61 1.53 -14.56
N ILE A 88 -2.62 0.96 -15.17
CA ILE A 88 -3.14 1.32 -16.50
C ILE A 88 -4.65 1.57 -16.39
N ILE A 89 -5.22 2.28 -17.35
CA ILE A 89 -6.65 2.64 -17.37
C ILE A 89 -7.61 1.47 -17.11
N TYR A 90 -7.21 0.25 -17.50
CA TYR A 90 -8.06 -0.94 -17.31
C TYR A 90 -8.22 -1.34 -15.85
N TYR A 91 -7.26 -0.98 -14.96
CA TYR A 91 -7.40 -1.31 -13.54
C TYR A 91 -8.60 -0.58 -12.91
N PRO A 92 -8.70 0.77 -12.90
CA PRO A 92 -9.87 1.45 -12.33
C PRO A 92 -11.17 1.08 -13.06
N VAL A 93 -11.15 0.88 -14.38
CA VAL A 93 -12.34 0.45 -15.13
C VAL A 93 -12.84 -0.90 -14.64
N LEU A 94 -11.97 -1.91 -14.57
CA LEU A 94 -12.37 -3.27 -14.16
C LEU A 94 -12.64 -3.36 -12.65
N TYR A 95 -11.99 -2.55 -11.84
CA TYR A 95 -12.27 -2.44 -10.40
C TYR A 95 -13.74 -2.05 -10.17
N PHE A 96 -14.15 -0.89 -10.68
CA PHE A 96 -15.53 -0.44 -10.52
C PHE A 96 -16.55 -1.28 -11.32
N ALA A 97 -16.18 -1.79 -12.49
CA ALA A 97 -17.03 -2.68 -13.26
C ALA A 97 -17.33 -4.00 -12.52
N THR A 98 -16.32 -4.58 -11.86
CA THR A 98 -16.50 -5.77 -11.03
C THR A 98 -17.48 -5.52 -9.91
N LEU A 99 -17.32 -4.41 -9.18
CA LEU A 99 -18.20 -4.02 -8.08
C LEU A 99 -19.63 -3.72 -8.56
N LYS A 100 -19.78 -3.02 -9.69
CA LYS A 100 -21.11 -2.75 -10.30
C LYS A 100 -21.79 -4.03 -10.79
N ALA A 101 -21.04 -5.00 -11.24
CA ALA A 101 -21.57 -6.33 -11.61
C ALA A 101 -21.90 -7.22 -10.39
N GLY A 102 -21.60 -6.75 -9.16
CA GLY A 102 -21.81 -7.47 -7.92
C GLY A 102 -20.67 -8.40 -7.53
N GLY A 103 -19.55 -8.37 -8.25
CA GLY A 103 -18.38 -9.18 -7.96
C GLY A 103 -17.52 -8.62 -6.83
N ILE A 104 -16.60 -9.47 -6.38
CA ILE A 104 -15.56 -9.14 -5.40
C ILE A 104 -14.24 -9.03 -6.18
N VAL A 105 -13.52 -7.93 -6.01
CA VAL A 105 -12.20 -7.74 -6.60
C VAL A 105 -11.16 -8.53 -5.80
N VAL A 106 -10.33 -9.30 -6.49
CA VAL A 106 -9.15 -9.95 -5.91
C VAL A 106 -7.92 -9.24 -6.46
N ASN A 107 -7.22 -8.49 -5.62
CA ASN A 107 -6.02 -7.79 -6.04
C ASN A 107 -4.84 -8.74 -6.18
N VAL A 108 -4.24 -8.75 -7.36
CA VAL A 108 -3.13 -9.64 -7.73
C VAL A 108 -1.93 -8.83 -8.21
N ASN A 109 -0.78 -9.10 -7.63
CA ASN A 109 0.46 -8.52 -8.10
C ASN A 109 0.90 -9.15 -9.44
N PRO A 110 1.07 -8.36 -10.52
CA PRO A 110 1.52 -8.88 -11.82
C PRO A 110 2.91 -9.53 -11.81
N LEU A 111 3.70 -9.31 -10.77
CA LEU A 111 5.05 -9.86 -10.64
C LEU A 111 5.10 -11.16 -9.83
N TYR A 112 3.99 -11.63 -9.27
CA TYR A 112 3.94 -12.92 -8.58
C TYR A 112 4.40 -14.06 -9.49
N VAL A 113 5.20 -14.96 -8.93
CA VAL A 113 5.59 -16.20 -9.60
C VAL A 113 4.41 -17.17 -9.65
N GLU A 114 4.51 -18.22 -10.45
CA GLU A 114 3.43 -19.19 -10.67
C GLU A 114 2.87 -19.77 -9.36
N ARG A 115 3.76 -20.14 -8.43
CA ARG A 115 3.36 -20.70 -7.12
C ARG A 115 2.48 -19.76 -6.31
N GLU A 116 2.87 -18.49 -6.25
CA GLU A 116 2.12 -17.46 -5.51
C GLU A 116 0.77 -17.19 -6.17
N LEU A 117 0.78 -17.11 -7.50
CA LEU A 117 -0.44 -16.88 -8.29
C LEU A 117 -1.42 -18.05 -8.16
N CYS A 118 -0.95 -19.31 -8.24
CA CYS A 118 -1.77 -20.49 -8.00
C CYS A 118 -2.43 -20.44 -6.63
N HIS A 119 -1.61 -20.25 -5.56
CA HIS A 119 -2.10 -20.19 -4.19
C HIS A 119 -3.20 -19.13 -4.01
N LEU A 120 -2.97 -17.94 -4.52
CA LEU A 120 -3.91 -16.81 -4.37
C LEU A 120 -5.23 -17.07 -5.12
N LEU A 121 -5.17 -17.59 -6.35
CA LEU A 121 -6.36 -17.86 -7.14
C LEU A 121 -7.17 -19.04 -6.58
N GLU A 122 -6.50 -20.06 -6.05
CA GLU A 122 -7.18 -21.18 -5.37
C GLU A 122 -7.83 -20.74 -4.07
N ASP A 123 -7.10 -20.04 -3.18
CA ASP A 123 -7.58 -19.59 -1.87
C ASP A 123 -8.76 -18.59 -2.02
N SER A 124 -8.66 -17.64 -2.95
CA SER A 124 -9.74 -16.70 -3.22
C SER A 124 -10.95 -17.35 -3.91
N GLY A 125 -10.74 -18.47 -4.59
CA GLY A 125 -11.73 -19.07 -5.50
C GLY A 125 -12.07 -18.14 -6.65
N ALA A 126 -11.09 -17.39 -7.19
CA ALA A 126 -11.31 -16.51 -8.34
C ALA A 126 -11.78 -17.29 -9.56
N GLU A 127 -12.79 -16.77 -10.25
CA GLU A 127 -13.42 -17.43 -11.39
C GLU A 127 -12.99 -16.81 -12.73
N ILE A 128 -12.62 -15.53 -12.70
CA ILE A 128 -12.18 -14.74 -13.84
C ILE A 128 -10.91 -13.98 -13.44
N ILE A 129 -9.97 -13.87 -14.38
CA ILE A 129 -8.78 -13.03 -14.18
C ILE A 129 -8.59 -12.08 -15.35
N ALA A 130 -8.33 -10.81 -15.04
CA ALA A 130 -7.92 -9.81 -16.02
C ALA A 130 -6.43 -9.52 -15.88
N THR A 131 -5.73 -9.46 -17.01
CA THR A 131 -4.28 -9.21 -17.06
C THR A 131 -3.92 -8.36 -18.29
N CYS A 132 -2.69 -7.82 -18.34
CA CYS A 132 -2.20 -7.11 -19.51
C CYS A 132 -1.58 -8.07 -20.54
N ASP A 133 -1.39 -7.58 -21.78
CA ASP A 133 -0.84 -8.34 -22.90
C ASP A 133 0.71 -8.34 -22.94
N ILE A 134 1.38 -8.14 -21.80
CA ILE A 134 2.83 -8.30 -21.67
C ILE A 134 3.15 -9.80 -21.61
N PRO A 135 4.04 -10.32 -22.51
CA PRO A 135 4.23 -11.78 -22.69
C PRO A 135 4.50 -12.56 -21.41
N ASP A 136 5.41 -12.10 -20.57
CA ASP A 136 5.79 -12.79 -19.32
C ASP A 136 4.64 -12.85 -18.31
N ILE A 137 3.85 -11.76 -18.22
CA ILE A 137 2.71 -11.68 -17.30
C ILE A 137 1.56 -12.50 -17.87
N TYR A 138 1.21 -12.27 -19.15
CA TYR A 138 0.10 -12.95 -19.81
C TYR A 138 0.33 -14.47 -19.87
N GLY A 139 1.54 -14.90 -20.25
CA GLY A 139 1.90 -16.32 -20.33
C GLY A 139 1.72 -17.05 -19.00
N ARG A 140 2.27 -16.46 -17.93
CA ARG A 140 2.15 -17.01 -16.56
C ARG A 140 0.69 -17.06 -16.10
N VAL A 141 -0.05 -15.95 -16.27
CA VAL A 141 -1.47 -15.88 -15.89
C VAL A 141 -2.29 -16.90 -16.67
N SER A 142 -2.08 -17.02 -17.98
CA SER A 142 -2.81 -17.97 -18.83
C SER A 142 -2.54 -19.40 -18.42
N HIS A 143 -1.27 -19.76 -18.18
CA HIS A 143 -0.89 -21.09 -17.74
C HIS A 143 -1.57 -21.48 -16.42
N VAL A 144 -1.53 -20.59 -15.42
CA VAL A 144 -2.16 -20.83 -14.12
C VAL A 144 -3.70 -20.88 -14.26
N ALA A 145 -4.28 -20.00 -15.04
CA ALA A 145 -5.73 -19.98 -15.26
C ALA A 145 -6.24 -21.27 -15.93
N GLU A 146 -5.49 -21.83 -16.89
CA GLU A 146 -5.80 -23.12 -17.50
C GLU A 146 -5.66 -24.27 -16.50
N LYS A 147 -4.57 -24.30 -15.74
CA LYS A 147 -4.30 -25.31 -14.70
C LYS A 147 -5.40 -25.36 -13.64
N LEU A 148 -5.90 -24.20 -13.21
CA LEU A 148 -6.94 -24.09 -12.19
C LEU A 148 -8.37 -24.12 -12.77
N GLY A 149 -8.52 -24.13 -14.09
CA GLY A 149 -9.80 -24.19 -14.76
C GLY A 149 -10.64 -22.91 -14.63
N LEU A 150 -9.99 -21.73 -14.54
CA LEU A 150 -10.71 -20.46 -14.50
C LEU A 150 -11.66 -20.31 -15.70
N ARG A 151 -12.80 -19.66 -15.48
CA ARG A 151 -13.82 -19.48 -16.51
C ARG A 151 -13.33 -18.63 -17.68
N HIS A 152 -12.70 -17.50 -17.37
CA HIS A 152 -12.20 -16.55 -18.37
C HIS A 152 -10.89 -15.88 -17.96
N VAL A 153 -10.06 -15.62 -18.98
CA VAL A 153 -8.88 -14.74 -18.92
C VAL A 153 -9.16 -13.54 -19.83
N ILE A 154 -9.14 -12.34 -19.27
CA ILE A 154 -9.38 -11.08 -19.99
C ILE A 154 -8.06 -10.39 -20.25
N SER A 155 -7.64 -10.31 -21.51
CA SER A 155 -6.42 -9.61 -21.92
C SER A 155 -6.70 -8.14 -22.19
N CYS A 156 -6.01 -7.26 -21.45
CA CYS A 156 -6.09 -5.81 -21.52
C CYS A 156 -4.89 -5.28 -22.32
N PRO A 157 -5.06 -4.78 -23.55
CA PRO A 157 -3.95 -4.42 -24.42
C PRO A 157 -3.27 -3.12 -23.96
N VAL A 158 -1.99 -3.18 -23.60
CA VAL A 158 -1.19 -2.01 -23.18
C VAL A 158 -1.22 -0.91 -24.24
N ALA A 159 -1.11 -1.28 -25.52
CA ALA A 159 -1.21 -0.32 -26.64
C ALA A 159 -2.53 0.47 -26.65
N GLY A 160 -3.62 -0.14 -26.17
CA GLY A 160 -4.94 0.50 -26.08
C GLY A 160 -5.06 1.49 -24.92
N ALA A 161 -4.17 1.44 -23.95
CA ALA A 161 -4.10 2.40 -22.84
C ALA A 161 -3.31 3.67 -23.22
N LEU A 162 -2.39 3.59 -24.17
CA LEU A 162 -1.52 4.68 -24.60
C LEU A 162 -2.25 5.71 -25.46
N PRO A 163 -1.72 6.97 -25.57
CA PRO A 163 -2.16 7.91 -26.59
C PRO A 163 -2.11 7.30 -27.99
N THR A 164 -3.06 7.65 -28.87
CA THR A 164 -3.28 6.99 -30.17
C THR A 164 -2.01 6.76 -30.97
N VAL A 165 -1.18 7.81 -31.13
CA VAL A 165 0.08 7.72 -31.89
C VAL A 165 1.08 6.77 -31.22
N LYS A 166 1.25 6.90 -29.90
CA LYS A 166 2.15 6.03 -29.13
C LYS A 166 1.65 4.57 -29.14
N GLY A 167 0.33 4.36 -29.03
CA GLY A 167 -0.28 3.04 -29.10
C GLY A 167 -0.10 2.36 -30.45
N LEU A 168 -0.23 3.11 -31.55
CA LEU A 168 0.05 2.59 -32.89
C LEU A 168 1.54 2.27 -33.06
N ALA A 169 2.42 3.15 -32.66
CA ALA A 169 3.87 2.91 -32.67
C ALA A 169 4.24 1.69 -31.84
N TYR A 170 3.65 1.52 -30.64
CA TYR A 170 3.87 0.35 -29.79
C TYR A 170 3.48 -0.95 -30.50
N ARG A 171 2.31 -0.99 -31.15
CA ARG A 171 1.84 -2.17 -31.92
C ARG A 171 2.76 -2.53 -33.10
N LEU A 172 3.33 -1.52 -33.74
CA LEU A 172 4.19 -1.74 -34.92
C LEU A 172 5.63 -2.09 -34.52
N LEU A 173 6.21 -1.33 -33.59
CA LEU A 173 7.64 -1.44 -33.22
C LEU A 173 7.93 -2.44 -32.11
N LYS A 174 6.92 -2.77 -31.27
CA LYS A 174 7.06 -3.63 -30.10
C LYS A 174 6.19 -4.90 -30.20
N ARG A 175 5.97 -5.40 -31.42
CA ARG A 175 5.10 -6.56 -31.66
C ARG A 175 5.50 -7.81 -30.88
N SER A 176 6.80 -8.04 -30.68
CA SER A 176 7.33 -9.13 -29.85
C SER A 176 7.03 -8.99 -28.36
N MET A 177 6.66 -7.79 -27.91
CA MET A 177 6.28 -7.50 -26.52
C MET A 177 4.76 -7.51 -26.30
N ILE A 178 4.01 -8.06 -27.23
CA ILE A 178 2.53 -8.18 -27.19
C ILE A 178 2.16 -9.65 -27.27
N ALA A 179 1.59 -10.17 -26.20
CA ALA A 179 1.02 -11.51 -26.20
C ALA A 179 -0.31 -11.54 -26.96
N ALA A 180 -0.47 -12.53 -27.83
CA ALA A 180 -1.76 -12.82 -28.42
C ALA A 180 -2.61 -13.64 -27.45
N PRO A 181 -3.93 -13.37 -27.34
CA PRO A 181 -4.83 -14.26 -26.61
C PRO A 181 -4.73 -15.68 -27.14
N GLY A 182 -4.72 -16.66 -26.23
CA GLY A 182 -4.74 -18.08 -26.61
C GLY A 182 -5.98 -18.45 -27.45
N PRO A 183 -5.94 -19.55 -28.19
CA PRO A 183 -7.04 -19.98 -29.06
C PRO A 183 -8.29 -20.47 -28.30
N SER A 184 -8.17 -20.68 -27.01
CA SER A 184 -9.28 -21.13 -26.15
C SER A 184 -10.39 -20.08 -26.06
N PRO A 185 -11.68 -20.49 -26.14
CA PRO A 185 -12.82 -19.58 -25.97
C PRO A 185 -12.88 -18.93 -24.57
N ARG A 186 -12.07 -19.40 -23.61
CA ARG A 186 -11.92 -18.81 -22.29
C ARG A 186 -11.10 -17.52 -22.35
N HIS A 187 -10.24 -17.34 -23.35
CA HIS A 187 -9.38 -16.17 -23.52
C HIS A 187 -10.08 -15.10 -24.35
N LEU A 188 -10.31 -13.97 -23.74
CA LEU A 188 -11.00 -12.84 -24.35
C LEU A 188 -10.12 -11.60 -24.29
N THR A 189 -10.16 -10.78 -25.31
CA THR A 189 -9.67 -9.41 -25.19
C THR A 189 -10.69 -8.57 -24.40
N PHE A 190 -10.22 -7.52 -23.75
CA PHE A 190 -11.08 -6.52 -23.10
C PHE A 190 -12.18 -6.02 -24.06
N ALA A 191 -11.83 -5.76 -25.31
CA ALA A 191 -12.79 -5.32 -26.33
C ALA A 191 -13.86 -6.38 -26.65
N GLN A 192 -13.51 -7.67 -26.68
CA GLN A 192 -14.47 -8.77 -26.88
C GLN A 192 -15.40 -8.90 -25.68
N MET A 193 -14.88 -8.77 -24.45
CA MET A 193 -15.72 -8.73 -23.25
C MET A 193 -16.72 -7.56 -23.30
N MET A 194 -16.23 -6.35 -23.62
CA MET A 194 -17.08 -5.15 -23.75
C MET A 194 -18.21 -5.32 -24.79
N LYS A 195 -17.95 -6.06 -25.88
CA LYS A 195 -18.95 -6.32 -26.94
C LYS A 195 -20.02 -7.33 -26.53
N ARG A 196 -19.76 -8.17 -25.54
CA ARG A 196 -20.73 -9.17 -25.05
C ARG A 196 -21.79 -8.57 -24.12
N GLY A 197 -21.48 -7.41 -23.50
CA GLY A 197 -22.41 -6.74 -22.60
C GLY A 197 -23.64 -6.20 -23.32
N GLY A 198 -24.80 -6.47 -22.72
CA GLY A 198 -26.07 -5.83 -23.04
C GLY A 198 -26.38 -4.67 -22.08
N THR A 199 -27.64 -4.62 -21.63
CA THR A 199 -28.03 -3.71 -20.54
C THR A 199 -27.52 -4.24 -19.22
N LEU A 200 -26.86 -3.37 -18.43
CA LEU A 200 -26.41 -3.71 -17.08
C LEU A 200 -27.61 -3.98 -16.18
N ALA A 201 -27.70 -5.19 -15.63
CA ALA A 201 -28.75 -5.55 -14.69
C ALA A 201 -28.45 -4.97 -13.29
N PRO A 202 -29.46 -4.47 -12.57
CA PRO A 202 -29.29 -4.01 -11.20
C PRO A 202 -28.77 -5.11 -10.27
N VAL A 203 -27.89 -4.74 -9.34
CA VAL A 203 -27.36 -5.63 -8.30
C VAL A 203 -27.73 -5.09 -6.93
N SER A 204 -28.27 -5.95 -6.06
CA SER A 204 -28.55 -5.60 -4.68
C SER A 204 -27.27 -5.78 -3.84
N ALA A 205 -26.39 -4.79 -3.85
CA ALA A 205 -25.23 -4.71 -2.99
C ALA A 205 -25.56 -3.96 -1.68
N LYS A 206 -24.81 -4.26 -0.61
CA LYS A 206 -24.89 -3.58 0.69
C LYS A 206 -23.53 -3.01 1.05
N PRO A 207 -23.46 -1.93 1.84
CA PRO A 207 -22.18 -1.36 2.28
C PRO A 207 -21.25 -2.36 2.97
N ASP A 208 -21.79 -3.31 3.73
CA ASP A 208 -21.03 -4.34 4.44
C ASP A 208 -20.66 -5.55 3.57
N ASP A 209 -21.14 -5.63 2.33
CA ASP A 209 -20.70 -6.69 1.42
C ASP A 209 -19.20 -6.53 1.14
N VAL A 210 -18.47 -7.65 1.05
CA VAL A 210 -17.04 -7.65 0.71
C VAL A 210 -16.86 -7.13 -0.72
N ALA A 211 -16.09 -6.06 -0.84
CA ALA A 211 -15.74 -5.42 -2.10
C ALA A 211 -14.39 -5.92 -2.64
N VAL A 212 -13.42 -6.11 -1.73
CA VAL A 212 -12.05 -6.46 -2.09
C VAL A 212 -11.51 -7.57 -1.18
N LEU A 213 -10.87 -8.55 -1.77
CA LEU A 213 -9.95 -9.47 -1.11
C LEU A 213 -8.53 -8.94 -1.30
N GLN A 214 -7.96 -8.39 -0.20
CA GLN A 214 -6.63 -7.82 -0.20
C GLN A 214 -5.65 -8.79 0.44
N TYR A 215 -4.82 -9.44 -0.38
CA TYR A 215 -3.81 -10.36 0.13
C TYR A 215 -2.68 -9.61 0.82
N THR A 216 -2.32 -10.08 2.01
CA THR A 216 -1.22 -9.53 2.79
C THR A 216 0.02 -10.42 2.64
N GLY A 217 1.17 -9.81 2.42
CA GLY A 217 2.45 -10.51 2.43
C GLY A 217 2.89 -10.79 3.87
N GLY A 218 2.36 -11.84 4.48
CA GLY A 218 2.84 -12.31 5.77
C GLY A 218 4.30 -12.76 5.67
N THR A 219 5.18 -12.30 6.55
CA THR A 219 6.61 -12.69 6.56
C THR A 219 6.82 -14.09 7.14
N THR A 220 5.80 -14.72 7.72
CA THR A 220 5.91 -15.98 8.46
C THR A 220 4.91 -17.07 8.05
N GLY A 221 4.06 -16.86 7.04
CA GLY A 221 3.03 -17.82 6.65
C GLY A 221 2.54 -17.62 5.22
N SER A 222 1.60 -18.47 4.80
CA SER A 222 0.89 -18.28 3.53
C SER A 222 0.15 -16.93 3.53
N PRO A 223 0.15 -16.17 2.43
CA PRO A 223 -0.60 -14.93 2.32
C PRO A 223 -2.08 -15.13 2.69
N LYS A 224 -2.64 -14.18 3.45
CA LYS A 224 -4.05 -14.18 3.86
C LYS A 224 -4.77 -13.03 3.19
N ALA A 225 -6.03 -13.24 2.81
CA ALA A 225 -6.86 -12.20 2.19
C ALA A 225 -7.67 -11.47 3.26
N ALA A 226 -7.38 -10.21 3.53
CA ALA A 226 -8.25 -9.33 4.32
C ALA A 226 -9.53 -9.05 3.54
N MET A 227 -10.69 -9.24 4.19
CA MET A 227 -12.01 -8.94 3.64
C MET A 227 -12.35 -7.47 3.89
N LEU A 228 -12.22 -6.65 2.85
CA LEU A 228 -12.56 -5.24 2.91
C LEU A 228 -13.93 -5.00 2.28
N SER A 229 -14.85 -4.45 3.06
CA SER A 229 -16.19 -4.11 2.59
C SER A 229 -16.19 -2.78 1.81
N HIS A 230 -17.29 -2.50 1.10
CA HIS A 230 -17.49 -1.19 0.50
C HIS A 230 -17.40 -0.08 1.55
N ALA A 231 -18.05 -0.27 2.71
CA ALA A 231 -18.05 0.70 3.81
C ALA A 231 -16.65 0.95 4.36
N ASN A 232 -15.81 -0.09 4.53
CA ASN A 232 -14.45 0.06 5.04
C ASN A 232 -13.61 0.98 4.13
N LEU A 233 -13.63 0.73 2.82
CA LEU A 233 -12.85 1.48 1.84
C LEU A 233 -13.36 2.92 1.66
N VAL A 234 -14.69 3.12 1.68
CA VAL A 234 -15.29 4.45 1.62
C VAL A 234 -14.96 5.26 2.86
N ALA A 235 -15.04 4.65 4.07
CA ALA A 235 -14.71 5.33 5.32
C ALA A 235 -13.27 5.86 5.33
N ASN A 236 -12.30 5.07 4.83
CA ASN A 236 -10.91 5.52 4.76
C ASN A 236 -10.71 6.63 3.71
N ALA A 237 -11.45 6.58 2.58
CA ALA A 237 -11.44 7.66 1.59
C ALA A 237 -12.08 8.96 2.13
N ASP A 238 -13.17 8.87 2.90
CA ASP A 238 -13.80 10.03 3.56
C ASP A 238 -12.89 10.61 4.65
N ALA A 239 -12.20 9.75 5.43
CA ALA A 239 -11.20 10.16 6.40
C ALA A 239 -10.03 10.92 5.75
N MET A 240 -9.60 10.50 4.54
CA MET A 240 -8.62 11.24 3.73
C MET A 240 -9.08 12.66 3.42
N VAL A 241 -10.36 12.85 3.03
CA VAL A 241 -10.91 14.19 2.76
C VAL A 241 -10.79 15.10 3.98
N ILE A 242 -11.18 14.59 5.17
CA ILE A 242 -11.09 15.35 6.42
C ILE A 242 -9.62 15.68 6.75
N HIS A 243 -8.73 14.71 6.59
CA HIS A 243 -7.30 14.86 6.88
C HIS A 243 -6.61 15.88 5.98
N THR A 244 -7.04 15.99 4.72
CA THR A 244 -6.46 16.90 3.71
C THR A 244 -7.06 18.29 3.70
N GLY A 245 -7.98 18.64 4.58
CA GLY A 245 -8.55 19.97 4.70
C GLY A 245 -10.04 20.07 4.33
N GLY A 246 -10.71 18.94 4.08
CA GLY A 246 -12.14 18.89 3.88
C GLY A 246 -12.61 19.13 2.44
N GLU A 247 -13.87 19.54 2.29
CA GLU A 247 -14.56 19.61 0.99
C GLU A 247 -14.05 20.72 0.04
N GLU A 248 -13.24 21.66 0.52
CA GLU A 248 -12.65 22.74 -0.28
C GLU A 248 -11.70 22.24 -1.37
N MET A 249 -11.26 20.98 -1.26
CA MET A 249 -10.33 20.33 -2.19
C MET A 249 -11.01 19.62 -3.36
N ILE A 250 -12.35 19.61 -3.40
CA ILE A 250 -13.09 18.83 -4.39
C ILE A 250 -12.88 19.36 -5.81
N GLY A 251 -12.28 18.52 -6.63
CA GLY A 251 -12.27 18.66 -8.08
C GLY A 251 -11.10 19.42 -8.70
N GLU A 252 -10.15 19.93 -7.93
CA GLU A 252 -8.99 20.68 -8.48
C GLU A 252 -7.67 19.92 -8.36
N GLU A 253 -7.66 18.82 -7.64
CA GLU A 253 -6.44 18.10 -7.31
C GLU A 253 -6.02 17.11 -8.39
N ARG A 254 -4.72 16.89 -8.47
CA ARG A 254 -4.06 15.92 -9.37
C ARG A 254 -3.16 15.02 -8.56
N ILE A 255 -3.44 13.73 -8.58
CA ILE A 255 -2.78 12.75 -7.73
C ILE A 255 -1.82 11.92 -8.56
N LEU A 256 -0.53 11.93 -8.22
CA LEU A 256 0.48 11.13 -8.90
C LEU A 256 0.46 9.68 -8.38
N GLY A 257 0.05 8.76 -9.23
CA GLY A 257 -0.06 7.33 -8.93
C GLY A 257 1.10 6.52 -9.47
N VAL A 258 2.21 6.45 -8.72
CA VAL A 258 3.37 5.59 -9.02
C VAL A 258 3.33 4.28 -8.23
N LEU A 259 2.68 4.27 -7.07
CA LEU A 259 2.48 3.06 -6.28
C LEU A 259 1.44 2.17 -6.93
N PRO A 260 1.60 0.84 -6.85
CA PRO A 260 0.69 -0.10 -7.49
C PRO A 260 -0.74 -0.03 -6.94
N LEU A 261 -1.75 0.14 -7.82
CA LEU A 261 -3.16 0.20 -7.42
C LEU A 261 -3.69 -1.11 -6.83
N PHE A 262 -3.05 -2.25 -7.14
CA PHE A 262 -3.37 -3.53 -6.51
C PHE A 262 -2.93 -3.62 -5.03
N HIS A 263 -2.14 -2.66 -4.56
CA HIS A 263 -1.79 -2.52 -3.15
C HIS A 263 -2.73 -1.53 -2.47
N VAL A 264 -3.23 -1.88 -1.28
CA VAL A 264 -4.26 -1.10 -0.57
C VAL A 264 -3.85 0.36 -0.31
N PHE A 265 -2.56 0.65 -0.16
CA PHE A 265 -2.09 2.02 0.03
C PHE A 265 -2.47 2.89 -1.18
N ALA A 266 -2.08 2.50 -2.39
CA ALA A 266 -2.44 3.26 -3.59
C ALA A 266 -3.94 3.09 -3.96
N LEU A 267 -4.55 1.94 -3.65
CA LEU A 267 -5.98 1.75 -3.83
C LEU A 267 -6.78 2.83 -3.09
N THR A 268 -6.35 3.20 -1.89
CA THR A 268 -7.03 4.24 -1.10
C THR A 268 -6.50 5.64 -1.43
N THR A 269 -5.19 5.88 -1.34
CA THR A 269 -4.63 7.25 -1.45
C THR A 269 -4.58 7.78 -2.88
N VAL A 270 -4.65 6.91 -3.89
CA VAL A 270 -4.71 7.31 -5.30
C VAL A 270 -6.11 7.08 -5.85
N LEU A 271 -6.61 5.83 -5.89
CA LEU A 271 -7.86 5.53 -6.59
C LEU A 271 -9.09 6.02 -5.81
N SER A 272 -9.30 5.52 -4.58
CA SER A 272 -10.52 5.83 -3.83
C SER A 272 -10.61 7.31 -3.46
N PHE A 273 -9.48 7.91 -3.06
CA PHE A 273 -9.41 9.34 -2.74
C PHE A 273 -9.65 10.21 -3.98
N ALA A 274 -9.01 9.91 -5.13
CA ALA A 274 -9.27 10.65 -6.36
C ALA A 274 -10.75 10.61 -6.76
N ILE A 275 -11.36 9.43 -6.73
CA ILE A 275 -12.79 9.28 -7.01
C ILE A 275 -13.62 10.08 -6.00
N ARG A 276 -13.28 10.04 -4.71
CA ARG A 276 -14.04 10.75 -3.66
C ARG A 276 -14.06 12.26 -3.85
N VAL A 277 -12.95 12.85 -4.30
CA VAL A 277 -12.81 14.30 -4.47
C VAL A 277 -12.95 14.78 -5.93
N GLY A 278 -13.14 13.89 -6.89
CA GLY A 278 -13.20 14.25 -8.32
C GLY A 278 -11.86 14.73 -8.88
N ALA A 279 -10.74 14.20 -8.36
CA ALA A 279 -9.39 14.55 -8.76
C ALA A 279 -8.94 13.78 -10.01
N GLU A 280 -7.94 14.31 -10.72
CA GLU A 280 -7.25 13.60 -11.80
C GLU A 280 -6.20 12.63 -11.25
N MET A 281 -6.25 11.38 -11.68
CA MET A 281 -5.21 10.37 -11.41
C MET A 281 -4.16 10.38 -12.51
N ILE A 282 -2.93 10.74 -12.20
CA ILE A 282 -1.79 10.69 -13.11
C ILE A 282 -1.10 9.34 -12.91
N LEU A 283 -1.41 8.37 -13.76
CA LEU A 283 -0.97 7.00 -13.57
C LEU A 283 0.33 6.69 -14.32
N LEU A 284 1.28 6.10 -13.62
CA LEU A 284 2.49 5.51 -14.18
C LEU A 284 2.52 4.02 -13.87
N PRO A 285 2.88 3.15 -14.84
CA PRO A 285 2.82 1.69 -14.67
C PRO A 285 3.78 1.17 -13.62
N ARG A 286 4.87 1.89 -13.37
CA ARG A 286 5.88 1.63 -12.33
C ARG A 286 6.68 2.90 -12.03
N PHE A 287 7.40 2.88 -10.92
CA PHE A 287 8.37 3.94 -10.62
C PHE A 287 9.60 3.81 -11.53
N GLU A 288 9.87 4.86 -12.30
CA GLU A 288 11.11 5.11 -13.01
C GLU A 288 11.43 6.60 -12.84
N LEU A 289 12.55 6.92 -12.20
CA LEU A 289 12.87 8.29 -11.76
C LEU A 289 12.74 9.32 -12.88
N ASP A 290 13.32 9.06 -14.06
CA ASP A 290 13.26 9.96 -15.21
C ASP A 290 11.83 10.17 -15.73
N GLN A 291 11.05 9.09 -15.74
CA GLN A 291 9.65 9.14 -16.15
C GLN A 291 8.80 9.93 -15.15
N VAL A 292 9.04 9.75 -13.87
CA VAL A 292 8.36 10.48 -12.78
C VAL A 292 8.66 11.96 -12.90
N LEU A 293 9.93 12.36 -12.98
CA LEU A 293 10.33 13.78 -13.10
C LEU A 293 9.74 14.44 -14.34
N LYS A 294 9.76 13.77 -15.50
CA LYS A 294 9.11 14.26 -16.73
C LYS A 294 7.59 14.40 -16.56
N THR A 295 6.97 13.47 -15.84
CA THR A 295 5.53 13.51 -15.59
C THR A 295 5.17 14.63 -14.63
N ILE A 296 5.93 14.85 -13.57
CA ILE A 296 5.72 15.98 -12.65
C ILE A 296 5.82 17.31 -13.38
N ALA A 297 6.87 17.50 -14.20
CA ALA A 297 7.05 18.71 -14.98
C ALA A 297 5.89 18.98 -15.96
N ARG A 298 5.36 17.93 -16.60
CA ARG A 298 4.25 18.02 -17.55
C ARG A 298 2.89 18.23 -16.87
N SER A 299 2.57 17.35 -15.90
CA SER A 299 1.20 17.22 -15.38
C SER A 299 1.01 17.94 -14.06
N LYS A 300 2.07 18.45 -13.42
CA LYS A 300 2.07 19.26 -12.21
C LYS A 300 1.13 18.68 -11.12
N PRO A 301 1.39 17.47 -10.60
CA PRO A 301 0.57 16.87 -9.55
C PRO A 301 0.57 17.72 -8.29
N THR A 302 -0.54 17.71 -7.56
CA THR A 302 -0.69 18.45 -6.31
C THR A 302 -0.56 17.54 -5.09
N TYR A 303 -0.84 16.24 -5.27
CA TYR A 303 -0.68 15.19 -4.26
C TYR A 303 0.18 14.05 -4.79
N PHE A 304 1.07 13.57 -3.92
CA PHE A 304 1.98 12.50 -4.29
C PHE A 304 2.16 11.50 -3.14
N PRO A 305 1.29 10.48 -3.00
CA PRO A 305 1.52 9.38 -2.07
C PRO A 305 2.62 8.45 -2.58
N ALA A 306 3.63 8.19 -1.74
CA ALA A 306 4.76 7.32 -2.10
C ALA A 306 5.39 6.69 -0.84
N VAL A 307 6.49 5.97 -1.04
CA VAL A 307 7.33 5.40 0.03
C VAL A 307 8.61 6.24 0.21
N PRO A 308 9.28 6.19 1.37
CA PRO A 308 10.45 7.01 1.65
C PRO A 308 11.55 6.95 0.59
N THR A 309 11.82 5.76 0.04
CA THR A 309 12.84 5.57 -1.01
C THR A 309 12.57 6.35 -2.29
N ILE A 310 11.30 6.58 -2.64
CA ILE A 310 10.90 7.37 -3.80
C ILE A 310 11.15 8.87 -3.54
N TYR A 311 10.80 9.37 -2.37
CA TYR A 311 11.05 10.76 -1.99
C TYR A 311 12.54 11.07 -1.96
N ASN A 312 13.34 10.17 -1.37
CA ASN A 312 14.79 10.30 -1.33
C ASN A 312 15.40 10.35 -2.75
N ALA A 313 14.96 9.46 -3.65
CA ALA A 313 15.44 9.43 -5.03
C ALA A 313 15.10 10.72 -5.80
N ILE A 314 13.94 11.33 -5.54
CA ILE A 314 13.51 12.58 -6.18
C ILE A 314 14.30 13.77 -5.62
N ALA A 315 14.38 13.91 -4.30
CA ALA A 315 15.08 15.01 -3.65
C ALA A 315 16.56 15.09 -4.08
N GLY A 316 17.23 13.93 -4.18
CA GLY A 316 18.65 13.85 -4.56
C GLY A 316 18.98 14.32 -5.98
N VAL A 317 17.99 14.43 -6.88
CA VAL A 317 18.26 14.76 -8.29
C VAL A 317 17.44 15.93 -8.85
N ALA A 318 16.37 16.34 -8.18
CA ALA A 318 15.45 17.34 -8.71
C ALA A 318 16.12 18.71 -8.89
N GLU A 319 16.92 19.15 -7.93
CA GLU A 319 17.67 20.40 -7.98
C GLU A 319 18.70 20.37 -9.11
N ALA A 320 19.51 19.32 -9.19
CA ALA A 320 20.52 19.14 -10.23
C ALA A 320 19.90 19.13 -11.64
N ARG A 321 18.68 18.60 -11.79
CA ARG A 321 17.95 18.54 -13.07
C ARG A 321 17.03 19.74 -13.31
N LYS A 322 16.94 20.69 -12.38
CA LYS A 322 16.10 21.89 -12.45
C LYS A 322 14.62 21.57 -12.75
N VAL A 323 14.09 20.52 -12.13
CA VAL A 323 12.69 20.13 -12.27
C VAL A 323 11.84 20.96 -11.31
N ASP A 324 10.83 21.65 -11.83
CA ASP A 324 9.86 22.39 -11.03
C ASP A 324 8.91 21.41 -10.31
N LEU A 325 9.03 21.30 -9.00
CA LEU A 325 8.20 20.49 -8.12
C LEU A 325 7.20 21.32 -7.30
N SER A 326 7.16 22.64 -7.49
CA SER A 326 6.37 23.59 -6.66
C SER A 326 4.86 23.38 -6.70
N ALA A 327 4.34 22.63 -7.68
CA ALA A 327 2.92 22.27 -7.74
C ALA A 327 2.51 21.27 -6.65
N ILE A 328 3.46 20.52 -6.07
CA ILE A 328 3.19 19.53 -5.03
C ILE A 328 2.87 20.24 -3.72
N LYS A 329 1.63 20.10 -3.25
CA LYS A 329 1.14 20.69 -2.01
C LYS A 329 1.37 19.76 -0.80
N ALA A 330 1.04 18.49 -0.96
CA ALA A 330 1.13 17.49 0.09
C ALA A 330 1.49 16.10 -0.42
N CYS A 331 2.21 15.38 0.42
CA CYS A 331 2.64 14.01 0.20
C CYS A 331 2.39 13.19 1.45
N ILE A 332 1.97 11.93 1.26
CA ILE A 332 1.84 10.96 2.35
C ILE A 332 2.85 9.85 2.11
N SER A 333 3.81 9.73 3.00
CA SER A 333 4.76 8.63 3.06
C SER A 333 4.16 7.50 3.87
N GLY A 334 4.18 6.29 3.34
CA GLY A 334 3.68 5.14 4.07
C GLY A 334 4.46 3.87 3.73
N GLY A 335 4.16 2.84 4.50
CA GLY A 335 4.72 1.54 4.23
C GLY A 335 6.10 1.27 4.83
N ALA A 336 6.84 2.29 5.21
CA ALA A 336 8.09 2.23 5.97
C ALA A 336 8.24 3.52 6.78
N PRO A 337 9.05 3.53 7.85
CA PRO A 337 9.38 4.75 8.58
C PRO A 337 9.96 5.83 7.66
N LEU A 338 9.59 7.08 7.89
CA LEU A 338 10.08 8.22 7.12
C LEU A 338 11.27 8.86 7.85
N PRO A 339 12.51 8.71 7.37
CA PRO A 339 13.66 9.40 7.97
C PRO A 339 13.49 10.92 7.93
N ALA A 340 13.87 11.59 9.02
CA ALA A 340 13.74 13.04 9.14
C ALA A 340 14.48 13.79 8.03
N GLU A 341 15.66 13.30 7.67
CA GLU A 341 16.51 13.86 6.61
C GLU A 341 15.83 13.82 5.26
N VAL A 342 15.17 12.70 4.93
CA VAL A 342 14.41 12.52 3.68
C VAL A 342 13.23 13.50 3.64
N ARG A 343 12.51 13.66 4.76
CA ARG A 343 11.43 14.64 4.89
C ARG A 343 11.91 16.05 4.64
N ILE A 344 12.95 16.46 5.38
CA ILE A 344 13.52 17.83 5.31
C ILE A 344 14.01 18.12 3.89
N ALA A 345 14.79 17.22 3.30
CA ALA A 345 15.32 17.38 1.95
C ALA A 345 14.20 17.52 0.91
N PHE A 346 13.17 16.68 1.00
CA PHE A 346 12.04 16.72 0.06
C PHE A 346 11.18 17.98 0.24
N GLU A 347 10.84 18.37 1.48
CA GLU A 347 10.08 19.60 1.76
C GLU A 347 10.84 20.85 1.32
N THR A 348 12.18 20.90 1.54
CA THR A 348 13.02 22.00 1.08
C THR A 348 13.02 22.12 -0.45
N THR A 349 13.06 20.98 -1.16
CA THR A 349 13.12 20.95 -2.63
C THR A 349 11.77 21.27 -3.27
N THR A 350 10.65 20.90 -2.65
CA THR A 350 9.31 21.04 -3.24
C THR A 350 8.53 22.24 -2.70
N GLY A 351 8.77 22.65 -1.47
CA GLY A 351 7.93 23.58 -0.71
C GLY A 351 6.62 22.94 -0.20
N GLY A 352 6.32 21.69 -0.58
CA GLY A 352 5.15 20.94 -0.14
C GLY A 352 5.36 20.24 1.20
N LYS A 353 4.29 19.77 1.82
CA LYS A 353 4.32 19.02 3.07
C LYS A 353 4.51 17.53 2.81
N LEU A 354 5.42 16.89 3.55
CA LEU A 354 5.60 15.44 3.54
C LEU A 354 5.30 14.88 4.93
N VAL A 355 4.22 14.12 5.05
CA VAL A 355 3.76 13.55 6.32
C VAL A 355 3.88 12.04 6.32
N GLU A 356 4.20 11.46 7.47
CA GLU A 356 4.18 10.01 7.65
C GLU A 356 2.77 9.53 8.00
N GLY A 357 2.31 8.47 7.30
CA GLY A 357 1.10 7.73 7.60
C GLY A 357 1.39 6.27 7.85
N TYR A 358 0.74 5.69 8.84
CA TYR A 358 0.86 4.30 9.21
C TYR A 358 -0.46 3.57 9.03
N GLY A 359 -0.36 2.32 8.62
CA GLY A 359 -1.51 1.45 8.43
C GLY A 359 -1.13 0.09 7.88
N LEU A 360 -2.16 -0.73 7.67
CA LEU A 360 -2.03 -2.11 7.24
C LEU A 360 -3.20 -2.49 6.32
N SER A 361 -3.03 -3.55 5.54
CA SER A 361 -4.05 -4.00 4.58
C SER A 361 -5.39 -4.29 5.25
N GLU A 362 -5.35 -4.76 6.48
CA GLU A 362 -6.47 -5.08 7.33
C GLU A 362 -7.28 -3.85 7.79
N ALA A 363 -6.79 -2.64 7.52
CA ALA A 363 -7.43 -1.38 7.91
C ALA A 363 -7.66 -0.40 6.74
N SER A 364 -7.60 -0.82 5.48
CA SER A 364 -8.03 -0.11 4.26
C SER A 364 -7.28 1.16 3.79
N PRO A 365 -6.03 1.52 4.09
CA PRO A 365 -5.11 0.97 5.07
C PRO A 365 -4.86 1.85 6.30
N ILE A 366 -5.19 3.18 6.26
CA ILE A 366 -4.62 4.20 7.15
C ILE A 366 -5.30 4.16 8.51
N ILE A 367 -4.49 4.07 9.59
CA ILE A 367 -4.99 4.14 10.98
C ILE A 367 -4.41 5.33 11.75
N THR A 368 -3.21 5.82 11.39
CA THR A 368 -2.67 7.09 11.89
C THR A 368 -1.97 7.85 10.77
N CYS A 369 -1.90 9.16 10.88
CA CYS A 369 -1.15 10.00 9.96
C CYS A 369 -0.75 11.31 10.64
N ASN A 370 0.46 11.79 10.38
CA ASN A 370 0.86 13.13 10.80
C ASN A 370 0.01 14.18 10.08
N PRO A 371 -0.42 15.26 10.77
CA PRO A 371 -1.24 16.29 10.17
C PRO A 371 -0.55 17.01 9.00
N ILE A 372 -1.28 17.21 7.90
CA ILE A 372 -0.85 18.10 6.80
C ILE A 372 -0.95 19.56 7.28
N ILE A 373 -2.02 19.88 8.02
CA ILE A 373 -2.25 21.19 8.64
C ILE A 373 -2.10 21.02 10.15
N GLY A 374 -1.06 21.60 10.73
CA GLY A 374 -0.75 21.46 12.14
C GLY A 374 0.68 20.99 12.38
N GLU A 375 0.93 20.42 13.54
CA GLU A 375 2.25 19.92 13.91
C GLU A 375 2.53 18.54 13.28
N ASN A 376 3.60 18.47 12.48
CA ASN A 376 4.14 17.21 11.98
C ASN A 376 5.28 16.79 12.91
N LYS A 377 4.97 15.95 13.89
CA LYS A 377 5.91 15.51 14.92
C LYS A 377 6.86 14.46 14.37
N GLY A 378 8.12 14.84 14.18
CA GLY A 378 9.14 13.95 13.60
C GLY A 378 9.33 12.66 14.41
N GLY A 379 9.53 11.53 13.71
CA GLY A 379 9.68 10.20 14.33
C GLY A 379 8.36 9.56 14.76
N SER A 380 7.23 10.30 14.73
CA SER A 380 5.92 9.72 14.99
C SER A 380 5.24 9.26 13.70
N ALA A 381 4.39 8.25 13.83
CA ALA A 381 3.46 7.82 12.78
C ALA A 381 2.16 8.67 12.77
N GLY A 382 2.13 9.76 13.53
CA GLY A 382 1.06 10.76 13.57
C GLY A 382 -0.06 10.47 14.55
N LEU A 383 -1.13 11.23 14.41
CA LEU A 383 -2.34 11.15 15.22
C LEU A 383 -3.28 10.06 14.67
N PRO A 384 -4.21 9.53 15.49
CA PRO A 384 -5.26 8.65 15.00
C PRO A 384 -6.00 9.27 13.81
N PHE A 385 -6.15 8.48 12.75
CA PHE A 385 -6.82 8.94 11.54
C PHE A 385 -8.31 9.23 11.82
N PRO A 386 -8.95 10.18 11.12
CA PRO A 386 -10.34 10.53 11.41
C PRO A 386 -11.25 9.30 11.52
N GLY A 387 -11.99 9.17 12.63
CA GLY A 387 -12.86 8.02 12.92
C GLY A 387 -12.13 6.78 13.46
N THR A 388 -10.83 6.85 13.69
CA THR A 388 -10.02 5.76 14.25
C THR A 388 -9.70 6.03 15.71
N ALA A 389 -9.73 4.97 16.53
CA ALA A 389 -9.18 4.96 17.88
C ALA A 389 -7.99 4.01 17.94
N ILE A 390 -6.90 4.45 18.55
CA ILE A 390 -5.70 3.65 18.81
C ILE A 390 -5.65 3.30 20.29
N GLU A 391 -5.42 2.03 20.58
CA GLU A 391 -5.21 1.49 21.92
C GLU A 391 -3.81 0.88 21.98
N ILE A 392 -3.08 1.15 23.05
CA ILE A 392 -1.83 0.44 23.36
C ILE A 392 -2.13 -0.58 24.43
N ARG A 393 -1.86 -1.85 24.15
CA ARG A 393 -2.18 -2.97 25.04
C ARG A 393 -0.93 -3.68 25.53
N ASP A 394 -0.97 -4.09 26.80
CA ASP A 394 0.09 -4.90 27.39
C ASP A 394 0.26 -6.20 26.59
N ARG A 395 1.50 -6.58 26.30
CA ARG A 395 1.80 -7.77 25.50
C ARG A 395 1.57 -9.08 26.24
N ASP A 396 1.80 -9.06 27.56
CA ASP A 396 1.65 -10.25 28.41
C ASP A 396 0.23 -10.37 28.96
N ASN A 397 -0.46 -9.25 29.16
CA ASN A 397 -1.87 -9.18 29.56
C ASN A 397 -2.64 -8.23 28.63
N PRO A 398 -3.08 -8.70 27.44
CA PRO A 398 -3.72 -7.86 26.44
C PRO A 398 -5.05 -7.20 26.86
N ASP A 399 -5.63 -7.61 27.98
CA ASP A 399 -6.81 -6.95 28.57
C ASP A 399 -6.46 -5.59 29.20
N ARG A 400 -5.18 -5.38 29.54
CA ARG A 400 -4.69 -4.13 30.13
C ARG A 400 -4.32 -3.11 29.06
N LEU A 401 -4.85 -1.90 29.21
CA LEU A 401 -4.42 -0.74 28.44
C LEU A 401 -3.18 -0.10 29.07
N MET A 402 -2.24 0.30 28.24
CA MET A 402 -1.03 0.99 28.67
C MET A 402 -1.29 2.51 28.73
N PRO A 403 -0.78 3.20 29.75
CA PRO A 403 -0.83 4.67 29.82
C PRO A 403 0.07 5.33 28.75
N PRO A 404 -0.09 6.64 28.47
CA PRO A 404 0.80 7.38 27.58
C PRO A 404 2.27 7.21 27.97
N GLY A 405 3.14 7.06 26.97
CA GLY A 405 4.58 6.83 27.13
C GLY A 405 4.98 5.37 27.38
N GLU A 406 4.06 4.50 27.74
CA GLU A 406 4.37 3.09 27.95
C GLU A 406 4.17 2.25 26.68
N VAL A 407 5.14 1.37 26.43
CA VAL A 407 5.20 0.54 25.21
C VAL A 407 4.33 -0.70 25.34
N GLY A 408 3.53 -0.97 24.30
CA GLY A 408 2.69 -2.16 24.18
C GLY A 408 2.35 -2.50 22.74
N GLU A 409 1.45 -3.46 22.53
CA GLU A 409 0.95 -3.77 21.19
C GLU A 409 -0.05 -2.71 20.73
N ILE A 410 0.16 -2.20 19.52
CA ILE A 410 -0.74 -1.24 18.88
C ILE A 410 -2.00 -1.96 18.40
N CYS A 411 -3.16 -1.51 18.86
CA CYS A 411 -4.46 -2.01 18.42
C CYS A 411 -5.31 -0.86 17.86
N ALA A 412 -6.12 -1.13 16.85
CA ALA A 412 -6.89 -0.12 16.15
C ALA A 412 -8.39 -0.47 16.08
N ARG A 413 -9.25 0.53 16.30
CA ARG A 413 -10.69 0.47 16.03
C ARG A 413 -11.05 1.54 15.02
N GLY A 414 -11.90 1.21 14.09
CA GLY A 414 -12.41 2.20 13.14
C GLY A 414 -13.29 1.57 12.06
N PRO A 415 -14.07 2.38 11.35
CA PRO A 415 -14.97 1.90 10.31
C PRO A 415 -14.24 1.31 9.09
N GLN A 416 -12.95 1.61 8.95
CA GLN A 416 -12.09 1.12 7.87
C GLN A 416 -11.49 -0.26 8.15
N VAL A 417 -11.64 -0.81 9.35
CA VAL A 417 -11.07 -2.10 9.76
C VAL A 417 -11.84 -3.25 9.12
N MET A 418 -11.11 -4.23 8.58
CA MET A 418 -11.66 -5.43 7.94
C MET A 418 -12.62 -6.22 8.82
N SER A 419 -13.47 -7.04 8.21
CA SER A 419 -14.33 -7.98 8.93
C SER A 419 -13.63 -9.29 9.34
N GLY A 420 -12.42 -9.54 8.84
CA GLY A 420 -11.63 -10.75 9.08
C GLY A 420 -10.90 -11.23 7.83
N TYR A 421 -10.29 -12.41 7.90
CA TYR A 421 -9.61 -13.05 6.77
C TYR A 421 -10.52 -14.04 6.05
N TRP A 422 -10.47 -14.02 4.72
CA TRP A 422 -11.24 -14.92 3.86
C TRP A 422 -10.92 -16.38 4.14
N ASN A 423 -11.96 -17.20 4.39
CA ASN A 423 -11.84 -18.63 4.70
C ASN A 423 -10.90 -18.97 5.88
N LYS A 424 -10.65 -18.00 6.79
CA LYS A 424 -9.73 -18.17 7.92
C LYS A 424 -10.39 -17.70 9.25
N PRO A 425 -11.44 -18.39 9.75
CA PRO A 425 -12.15 -17.94 10.94
C PRO A 425 -11.27 -17.90 12.19
N SER A 426 -10.43 -18.92 12.41
CA SER A 426 -9.54 -18.98 13.58
C SER A 426 -8.51 -17.84 13.61
N GLU A 427 -7.88 -17.54 12.46
CA GLU A 427 -6.95 -16.43 12.35
C GLU A 427 -7.68 -15.07 12.46
N SER A 428 -8.95 -15.02 12.03
CA SER A 428 -9.77 -13.82 12.20
C SER A 428 -10.09 -13.57 13.67
N GLU A 429 -10.41 -14.59 14.44
CA GLU A 429 -10.64 -14.46 15.89
C GLU A 429 -9.39 -14.00 16.64
N GLN A 430 -8.22 -14.55 16.27
CA GLN A 430 -6.94 -14.24 16.94
C GLN A 430 -6.45 -12.81 16.69
N VAL A 431 -6.83 -12.21 15.56
CA VAL A 431 -6.37 -10.86 15.18
C VAL A 431 -7.20 -9.75 15.84
N PHE A 432 -8.31 -10.08 16.50
CA PHE A 432 -9.11 -9.12 17.23
C PHE A 432 -9.06 -9.34 18.75
N ILE A 433 -9.05 -8.24 19.49
CA ILE A 433 -9.20 -8.22 20.93
C ILE A 433 -10.25 -7.18 21.33
N HIS A 434 -11.30 -7.61 22.01
CA HIS A 434 -12.44 -6.74 22.35
C HIS A 434 -12.96 -5.90 21.17
N GLY A 435 -12.85 -6.44 19.94
CA GLY A 435 -13.22 -5.75 18.69
C GLY A 435 -12.18 -4.76 18.15
N ALA A 436 -11.01 -4.59 18.79
CA ALA A 436 -9.87 -3.87 18.21
C ALA A 436 -9.01 -4.82 17.38
N LEU A 437 -8.57 -4.37 16.22
CA LEU A 437 -7.61 -5.07 15.39
C LEU A 437 -6.23 -4.99 16.02
N ARG A 438 -5.61 -6.11 16.30
CA ARG A 438 -4.21 -6.23 16.70
C ARG A 438 -3.32 -6.06 15.48
N THR A 439 -2.44 -5.07 15.49
CA THR A 439 -1.59 -4.79 14.31
C THR A 439 -0.38 -5.70 14.23
N GLY A 440 0.02 -6.29 15.36
CA GLY A 440 1.29 -7.01 15.50
C GLY A 440 2.51 -6.09 15.53
N ASP A 441 2.29 -4.78 15.62
CA ASP A 441 3.34 -3.78 15.78
C ASP A 441 3.34 -3.28 17.25
N VAL A 442 4.50 -2.88 17.74
CA VAL A 442 4.75 -2.39 19.10
C VAL A 442 4.98 -0.89 19.04
N GLY A 443 4.39 -0.16 19.99
CA GLY A 443 4.54 1.28 20.06
C GLY A 443 3.93 1.88 21.32
N TYR A 444 3.91 3.20 21.38
CA TYR A 444 3.28 3.96 22.45
C TYR A 444 2.63 5.23 21.90
N LEU A 445 1.65 5.73 22.63
CA LEU A 445 1.11 7.07 22.42
C LEU A 445 1.82 8.04 23.39
N ASP A 446 2.21 9.21 22.92
CA ASP A 446 2.69 10.25 23.81
C ASP A 446 1.51 11.02 24.48
N GLU A 447 1.84 12.02 25.31
CA GLU A 447 0.82 12.82 26.02
C GLU A 447 -0.07 13.64 25.08
N ASP A 448 0.41 13.96 23.86
CA ASP A 448 -0.32 14.70 22.84
C ASP A 448 -1.15 13.74 21.93
N GLY A 449 -1.03 12.42 22.13
CA GLY A 449 -1.74 11.39 21.38
C GLY A 449 -1.08 10.99 20.05
N TYR A 450 0.18 11.38 19.81
CA TYR A 450 0.93 10.89 18.64
C TYR A 450 1.41 9.48 18.87
N LEU A 451 1.27 8.65 17.83
CA LEU A 451 1.74 7.28 17.83
C LEU A 451 3.22 7.20 17.45
N PHE A 452 4.01 6.55 18.29
CA PHE A 452 5.39 6.18 18.01
C PHE A 452 5.49 4.67 17.86
N ILE A 453 5.92 4.21 16.68
CA ILE A 453 6.10 2.78 16.41
C ILE A 453 7.52 2.40 16.76
N VAL A 454 7.67 1.47 17.68
CA VAL A 454 8.98 0.98 18.13
C VAL A 454 9.49 -0.12 17.21
N ASP A 455 8.68 -1.15 16.95
CA ASP A 455 9.02 -2.24 16.00
C ASP A 455 7.82 -3.18 15.77
N ARG A 456 8.06 -4.28 15.03
CA ARG A 456 7.13 -5.40 14.92
C ARG A 456 7.40 -6.45 15.97
N ILE A 457 6.33 -7.04 16.54
CA ILE A 457 6.45 -8.09 17.56
C ILE A 457 7.35 -9.23 17.08
N LYS A 458 7.22 -9.64 15.81
CA LYS A 458 7.98 -10.74 15.21
C LYS A 458 9.41 -10.40 14.79
N ASP A 459 9.72 -9.11 14.65
CA ASP A 459 11.04 -8.64 14.22
C ASP A 459 11.92 -8.30 15.44
N VAL A 460 11.35 -8.30 16.65
CA VAL A 460 12.09 -8.10 17.91
C VAL A 460 13.17 -9.16 18.05
N ILE A 461 14.39 -8.72 18.28
CA ILE A 461 15.56 -9.59 18.49
C ILE A 461 15.67 -9.91 19.98
N LEU A 462 15.59 -11.20 20.30
CA LEU A 462 15.73 -11.67 21.69
C LEU A 462 17.21 -11.85 22.02
N CYS A 463 17.86 -10.79 22.49
CA CYS A 463 19.29 -10.74 22.73
C CYS A 463 19.61 -10.82 24.22
N GLY A 464 20.10 -11.98 24.69
CA GLY A 464 20.47 -12.17 26.09
C GLY A 464 19.35 -11.93 27.11
N GLY A 465 18.10 -12.23 26.73
CA GLY A 465 16.91 -12.01 27.56
C GLY A 465 16.32 -10.59 27.45
N TYR A 466 16.89 -9.73 26.64
CA TYR A 466 16.38 -8.38 26.36
C TYR A 466 15.72 -8.31 25.00
N ASN A 467 14.68 -7.50 24.90
CA ASN A 467 14.06 -7.13 23.63
C ASN A 467 14.90 -6.04 22.97
N VAL A 468 15.54 -6.34 21.86
CA VAL A 468 16.23 -5.37 21.01
C VAL A 468 15.36 -5.08 19.80
N TYR A 469 15.14 -3.82 19.53
CA TYR A 469 14.27 -3.33 18.47
C TYR A 469 15.09 -2.91 17.26
N PRO A 470 15.09 -3.66 16.15
CA PRO A 470 15.83 -3.33 14.93
C PRO A 470 15.66 -1.89 14.45
N ARG A 471 14.44 -1.37 14.50
CA ARG A 471 14.10 -0.02 14.05
C ARG A 471 14.92 1.06 14.77
N MET A 472 15.13 0.93 16.07
CA MET A 472 15.90 1.90 16.83
C MET A 472 17.36 1.99 16.34
N ILE A 473 17.91 0.86 15.94
CA ILE A 473 19.28 0.78 15.40
C ILE A 473 19.29 1.32 13.95
N GLU A 474 18.27 1.00 13.16
CA GLU A 474 18.10 1.50 11.79
C GLU A 474 17.98 3.04 11.78
N GLU A 475 17.15 3.62 12.66
CA GLU A 475 17.01 5.08 12.82
C GLU A 475 18.33 5.76 13.22
N ALA A 476 19.06 5.18 14.17
CA ALA A 476 20.37 5.68 14.55
C ALA A 476 21.40 5.63 13.40
N LEU A 477 21.34 4.59 12.55
CA LEU A 477 22.19 4.49 11.36
C LEU A 477 21.85 5.56 10.32
N TYR A 478 20.59 5.90 10.13
CA TYR A 478 20.18 6.96 9.19
C TYR A 478 20.67 8.35 9.57
N GLU A 479 21.05 8.60 10.83
CA GLU A 479 21.67 9.87 11.25
C GLU A 479 23.13 9.99 10.74
N HIS A 480 23.74 8.91 10.26
CA HIS A 480 25.09 8.97 9.69
C HIS A 480 25.04 9.43 8.23
N PRO A 481 25.77 10.50 7.84
CA PRO A 481 25.65 11.13 6.51
C PRO A 481 25.99 10.20 5.34
N ALA A 482 26.77 9.14 5.58
CA ALA A 482 27.10 8.17 4.55
C ALA A 482 26.05 7.07 4.37
N VAL A 483 24.98 6.99 5.18
CA VAL A 483 23.99 5.92 5.12
C VAL A 483 22.81 6.33 4.24
N ALA A 484 22.56 5.59 3.17
CA ALA A 484 21.39 5.76 2.31
C ALA A 484 20.24 4.85 2.70
N GLU A 485 20.54 3.59 3.06
CA GLU A 485 19.56 2.58 3.44
C GLU A 485 20.16 1.68 4.54
N ALA A 486 19.35 1.31 5.53
CA ALA A 486 19.75 0.41 6.61
C ALA A 486 18.65 -0.61 6.92
N VAL A 487 19.03 -1.84 7.19
CA VAL A 487 18.16 -2.93 7.66
C VAL A 487 18.89 -3.70 8.75
N VAL A 488 18.21 -3.93 9.88
CA VAL A 488 18.74 -4.70 11.00
C VAL A 488 17.90 -5.96 11.20
N ILE A 489 18.58 -7.09 11.38
CA ILE A 489 17.95 -8.39 11.67
C ILE A 489 18.63 -9.08 12.86
N GLY A 490 17.91 -10.00 13.48
CA GLY A 490 18.50 -10.93 14.46
C GLY A 490 19.21 -12.09 13.76
N ILE A 491 20.46 -12.31 14.12
CA ILE A 491 21.21 -13.50 13.70
C ILE A 491 21.41 -14.44 14.89
N PRO A 492 21.51 -15.77 14.66
CA PRO A 492 21.78 -16.71 15.74
C PRO A 492 23.09 -16.40 16.49
N ASP A 493 23.05 -16.41 17.80
CA ASP A 493 24.19 -16.22 18.70
C ASP A 493 24.19 -17.29 19.78
N ALA A 494 25.32 -18.02 19.88
CA ALA A 494 25.44 -19.16 20.80
C ALA A 494 25.29 -18.80 22.29
N TYR A 495 25.63 -17.56 22.67
CA TYR A 495 25.57 -17.09 24.05
C TYR A 495 24.29 -16.29 24.35
N ARG A 496 23.87 -15.44 23.40
CA ARG A 496 22.78 -14.48 23.60
C ARG A 496 21.43 -14.97 23.05
N GLY A 497 21.42 -16.13 22.35
CA GLY A 497 20.28 -16.61 21.56
C GLY A 497 20.26 -15.94 20.20
N GLN A 498 20.09 -14.60 20.18
CA GLN A 498 20.22 -13.78 18.99
C GLN A 498 21.11 -12.57 19.27
N SER A 499 21.72 -12.03 18.21
CA SER A 499 22.43 -10.74 18.21
C SER A 499 22.00 -9.92 16.99
N PRO A 500 21.91 -8.57 17.10
CA PRO A 500 21.61 -7.73 15.96
C PRO A 500 22.76 -7.72 14.95
N LYS A 501 22.42 -7.76 13.65
CA LYS A 501 23.32 -7.53 12.51
C LYS A 501 22.70 -6.47 11.62
N ALA A 502 23.49 -5.46 11.26
CA ALA A 502 23.08 -4.38 10.38
C ALA A 502 23.59 -4.59 8.96
N PHE A 503 22.72 -4.35 7.98
CA PHE A 503 23.05 -4.28 6.56
C PHE A 503 22.85 -2.84 6.10
N VAL A 504 23.88 -2.25 5.49
CA VAL A 504 23.90 -0.84 5.15
C VAL A 504 24.24 -0.66 3.67
N LYS A 505 23.49 0.21 3.00
CA LYS A 505 23.87 0.75 1.69
C LYS A 505 24.32 2.19 1.89
N LEU A 506 25.50 2.51 1.37
CA LEU A 506 26.04 3.87 1.43
C LEU A 506 25.38 4.78 0.38
N ALA A 507 25.33 6.07 0.69
CA ALA A 507 24.95 7.11 -0.23
C ALA A 507 26.00 7.25 -1.35
N ALA A 508 25.58 7.72 -2.53
CA ALA A 508 26.48 7.95 -3.64
C ALA A 508 27.60 8.93 -3.21
N ASP A 509 28.81 8.66 -3.66
CA ASP A 509 30.01 9.46 -3.38
C ASP A 509 30.40 9.57 -1.88
N HIS A 510 29.82 8.73 -1.01
CA HIS A 510 30.18 8.62 0.39
C HIS A 510 30.91 7.31 0.68
N HIS A 511 31.81 7.37 1.67
CA HIS A 511 32.58 6.22 2.14
C HIS A 511 32.46 6.11 3.65
N ALA A 512 32.29 4.90 4.13
CA ALA A 512 32.38 4.54 5.54
C ALA A 512 32.76 3.05 5.64
N THR A 513 33.46 2.68 6.68
CA THR A 513 33.75 1.26 6.98
C THR A 513 32.71 0.70 7.95
N PRO A 514 32.55 -0.63 8.02
CA PRO A 514 31.72 -1.29 9.03
C PRO A 514 32.07 -0.87 10.45
N GLU A 515 33.38 -0.71 10.73
CA GLU A 515 33.92 -0.32 12.04
C GLU A 515 33.54 1.11 12.39
N GLU A 516 33.62 2.04 11.44
CA GLU A 516 33.21 3.46 11.63
C GLU A 516 31.71 3.57 11.92
N LEU A 517 30.87 2.87 11.15
CA LEU A 517 29.42 2.85 11.39
C LEU A 517 29.08 2.22 12.75
N ARG A 518 29.76 1.15 13.12
CA ARG A 518 29.58 0.53 14.43
C ARG A 518 30.07 1.43 15.59
N ALA A 519 31.18 2.15 15.40
CA ALA A 519 31.66 3.14 16.38
C ALA A 519 30.66 4.31 16.53
N PHE A 520 30.11 4.80 15.43
CA PHE A 520 29.09 5.84 15.45
C PHE A 520 27.84 5.44 16.26
N LEU A 521 27.46 4.17 16.24
CA LEU A 521 26.33 3.67 17.03
C LEU A 521 26.61 3.56 18.53
N GLN A 522 27.88 3.54 18.98
CA GLN A 522 28.21 3.30 20.40
C GLN A 522 27.63 4.35 21.35
N ASP A 523 27.50 5.60 20.88
CA ASP A 523 26.94 6.71 21.66
C ASP A 523 25.43 6.93 21.44
N LYS A 524 24.81 6.11 20.58
CA LYS A 524 23.41 6.27 20.16
C LYS A 524 22.50 5.15 20.61
N VAL A 525 23.05 3.95 20.77
CA VAL A 525 22.30 2.77 21.21
C VAL A 525 22.97 2.10 22.40
N SER A 526 22.21 1.35 23.17
CA SER A 526 22.76 0.61 24.32
C SER A 526 23.72 -0.51 23.87
N LYS A 527 24.57 -0.99 24.79
CA LYS A 527 25.53 -2.07 24.51
C LYS A 527 24.87 -3.36 24.03
N ILE A 528 23.62 -3.61 24.42
CA ILE A 528 22.90 -4.82 23.99
C ILE A 528 22.33 -4.66 22.59
N GLU A 529 22.02 -3.43 22.18
CA GLU A 529 21.50 -3.07 20.86
C GLU A 529 22.61 -2.90 19.82
N LEU A 530 23.86 -2.71 20.27
CA LEU A 530 24.98 -2.49 19.35
C LEU A 530 25.16 -3.72 18.43
N PRO A 531 25.07 -3.56 17.10
CA PRO A 531 25.18 -4.67 16.16
C PRO A 531 26.48 -5.43 16.35
N ARG A 532 26.39 -6.75 16.35
CA ARG A 532 27.58 -7.62 16.38
C ARG A 532 28.41 -7.43 15.12
N GLU A 533 27.73 -7.21 13.99
CA GLU A 533 28.31 -7.04 12.67
C GLU A 533 27.56 -5.96 11.89
N VAL A 534 28.30 -5.16 11.13
CA VAL A 534 27.77 -4.25 10.11
C VAL A 534 28.29 -4.71 8.76
N GLU A 535 27.39 -4.99 7.80
CA GLU A 535 27.72 -5.43 6.45
C GLU A 535 27.29 -4.35 5.44
N ILE A 536 28.26 -3.85 4.66
CA ILE A 536 27.98 -2.87 3.61
C ILE A 536 27.67 -3.60 2.31
N ARG A 537 26.57 -3.20 1.64
CA ARG A 537 26.11 -3.78 0.37
C ARG A 537 25.84 -2.70 -0.67
N GLU A 538 26.01 -3.03 -1.95
CA GLU A 538 25.67 -2.15 -3.07
C GLU A 538 24.16 -1.92 -3.17
N SER A 539 23.35 -2.90 -2.78
CA SER A 539 21.89 -2.82 -2.75
C SER A 539 21.32 -3.67 -1.63
N LEU A 540 20.21 -3.23 -1.06
CA LEU A 540 19.43 -4.01 -0.09
C LEU A 540 18.17 -4.56 -0.75
N PRO A 541 17.68 -5.76 -0.33
CA PRO A 541 16.45 -6.34 -0.84
C PRO A 541 15.26 -5.40 -0.62
N LYS A 542 14.37 -5.32 -1.61
CA LYS A 542 13.16 -4.49 -1.55
C LYS A 542 11.94 -5.25 -2.01
N THR A 543 10.83 -4.98 -1.37
CA THR A 543 9.53 -5.41 -1.86
C THR A 543 9.18 -4.67 -3.16
N LEU A 544 8.16 -5.15 -3.86
CA LEU A 544 7.69 -4.57 -5.11
C LEU A 544 7.17 -3.14 -5.00
N ILE A 545 6.79 -2.72 -3.79
CA ILE A 545 6.39 -1.34 -3.49
C ILE A 545 7.54 -0.47 -3.00
N GLY A 546 8.80 -0.98 -3.07
CA GLY A 546 10.00 -0.23 -2.72
C GLY A 546 10.35 -0.24 -1.23
N LYS A 547 9.67 -1.03 -0.38
CA LYS A 547 10.04 -1.21 1.02
C LYS A 547 11.26 -2.11 1.13
N LEU A 548 12.18 -1.78 2.05
CA LEU A 548 13.25 -2.68 2.44
C LEU A 548 12.69 -4.00 3.01
N SER A 549 13.27 -5.12 2.62
CA SER A 549 12.83 -6.46 3.02
C SER A 549 13.84 -7.10 3.94
N LYS A 550 13.37 -7.57 5.10
CA LYS A 550 14.18 -8.34 6.06
C LYS A 550 14.23 -9.83 5.69
N LYS A 551 13.23 -10.32 4.94
CA LYS A 551 13.01 -11.75 4.70
C LYS A 551 14.21 -12.42 4.04
N GLU A 552 14.65 -11.88 2.92
CA GLU A 552 15.76 -12.44 2.14
C GLU A 552 17.07 -12.41 2.93
N LEU A 553 17.29 -11.36 3.74
CA LEU A 553 18.46 -11.23 4.59
C LEU A 553 18.45 -12.28 5.72
N VAL A 554 17.29 -12.52 6.33
CA VAL A 554 17.11 -13.56 7.36
C VAL A 554 17.34 -14.95 6.76
N GLU A 555 16.75 -15.24 5.60
CA GLU A 555 16.94 -16.52 4.90
C GLU A 555 18.42 -16.76 4.55
N GLU A 556 19.13 -15.73 4.09
CA GLU A 556 20.57 -15.78 3.79
C GLU A 556 21.41 -16.07 5.04
N GLU A 557 21.18 -15.37 6.14
CA GLU A 557 21.94 -15.55 7.37
C GLU A 557 21.64 -16.90 8.05
N LEU A 558 20.40 -17.38 7.99
CA LEU A 558 20.06 -18.73 8.44
C LEU A 558 20.75 -19.81 7.61
N ALA A 559 20.85 -19.64 6.29
CA ALA A 559 21.57 -20.54 5.41
C ALA A 559 23.08 -20.56 5.72
N LYS A 560 23.69 -19.37 5.98
CA LYS A 560 25.08 -19.26 6.41
C LYS A 560 25.32 -19.97 7.75
N ALA A 561 24.44 -19.79 8.72
CA ALA A 561 24.53 -20.44 10.02
C ALA A 561 24.41 -21.97 9.92
N ALA A 562 23.47 -22.47 9.11
CA ALA A 562 23.31 -23.90 8.85
C ALA A 562 24.56 -24.52 8.16
N ALA A 563 25.11 -23.82 7.18
CA ALA A 563 26.34 -24.26 6.48
C ALA A 563 27.58 -24.29 7.42
N ALA A 564 27.65 -23.33 8.35
CA ALA A 564 28.70 -23.29 9.38
C ALA A 564 28.56 -24.44 10.40
N ALA A 565 27.34 -24.84 10.76
CA ALA A 565 27.06 -25.94 11.69
C ALA A 565 27.38 -27.34 11.08
N VAL A 566 27.38 -27.47 9.76
CA VAL A 566 27.66 -28.73 9.03
C VAL A 566 29.16 -28.96 8.80
N ARG A 567 30.04 -27.97 9.01
CA ARG A 567 31.48 -28.19 8.94
C ARG A 567 31.91 -28.99 10.16
N PRO A 568 32.46 -30.21 9.97
CA PRO A 568 32.97 -31.00 11.09
C PRO A 568 34.11 -30.23 11.76
N VAL A 569 34.08 -30.18 13.10
CA VAL A 569 35.24 -29.82 13.92
C VAL A 569 36.27 -30.95 13.70
N GLY A 570 37.18 -30.74 12.77
CA GLY A 570 38.18 -31.73 12.41
C GLY A 570 39.30 -31.09 11.60
N GLU A 571 40.28 -30.67 12.23
CA GLU A 571 41.72 -30.97 12.29
C GLU A 571 42.49 -29.88 13.01
#